data_30bcdcd454e49447479e3806f6f5167c
#
_entry.id   30bcdcd454e49447479e3806f6f5167c
#
_cell.length_a   1.000
_cell.length_b   1.000
_cell.length_c   1.000
_cell.angle_alpha   90.00
_cell.angle_beta   90.00
_cell.angle_gamma   90.00
#
_symmetry.space_group_name_H-M   'P 1'
#
loop_
_entity.id
_entity.type
_entity.pdbx_description
1 polymer ?
#
loop_
_entity_poly.entity_id
_entity_poly.type
_entity_poly.pdbx_seq_one_letter_code
_entity_poly.pdbx_strand_id
1 'polypeptide(L)'
;MSFRDLIIKYRQNRKVLLMIVYIALLLDNMLLTTVVSHTTTTELPSTTEEFTEIPPMTTETAEEAEEEIAAERHDTITKENVQVGLMFGSKALVQLLTNPWVGPLTNRIGYTIPMFAGFIIVFLSTLMFAFGTSLGMLWLARALQGVGSACTSTSGMGMLAQAYPDDMERGSVMGIALGGIALGVLIGPPYGGALYQLSGKELPFVLLALLALFDGTLQFLVLQPRVDRGEPEGTSLKELIKDPYIIIAAGAITIGNLGIGMLEPSLPLWMMETWKAGSFERGAAFIPASVSYLLGTNIFGSLAHRIGRWLTALIGLVIIGICLLAIPSARSVGGLIIPNFCMGLSIGMIDSSMFPLMGYLVDIRHVGVYGSIYAMSDAAFCFAFTLGPFFSGPLVRNFGFPTMMYLIAVINFLYAPLMFFLKNPPALNILNEVIIYSLFFFFNNTLV
;
A
#
# COMPACT_ATOMS: atom_id res chain seq x y z
N MET A 1 15.05 17.29 35.03
CA MET A 1 15.37 16.26 34.03
C MET A 1 15.93 16.97 32.82
N SER A 2 17.18 16.73 32.44
CA SER A 2 17.78 17.40 31.28
C SER A 2 17.09 16.89 30.00
N PHE A 3 17.00 17.74 28.96
CA PHE A 3 16.49 17.34 27.63
C PHE A 3 17.20 16.09 27.10
N ARG A 4 18.49 15.95 27.38
CA ARG A 4 19.30 14.77 27.06
C ARG A 4 18.83 13.50 27.79
N ASP A 5 18.45 13.61 29.07
CA ASP A 5 17.95 12.48 29.87
C ASP A 5 16.58 12.04 29.37
N LEU A 6 15.75 12.98 28.92
CA LEU A 6 14.46 12.71 28.33
C LEU A 6 14.61 11.90 27.03
N ILE A 7 15.50 12.31 26.13
CA ILE A 7 15.78 11.61 24.87
C ILE A 7 16.28 10.20 25.13
N ILE A 8 17.22 10.01 26.07
CA ILE A 8 17.75 8.68 26.41
C ILE A 8 16.65 7.76 26.93
N LYS A 9 15.74 8.26 27.76
CA LYS A 9 14.58 7.51 28.28
C LYS A 9 13.62 7.06 27.16
N TYR A 10 13.37 7.93 26.18
CA TYR A 10 12.45 7.60 25.07
C TYR A 10 13.06 6.71 23.99
N ARG A 11 14.39 6.67 23.84
CA ARG A 11 15.10 5.75 22.92
C ARG A 11 14.85 4.29 23.17
N GLN A 12 14.69 3.90 24.44
CA GLN A 12 14.45 2.51 24.84
C GLN A 12 12.97 2.13 24.84
N ASN A 13 12.10 3.08 24.51
CA ASN A 13 10.67 2.85 24.53
C ASN A 13 10.15 2.35 23.19
N ARG A 14 9.83 1.05 23.12
CA ARG A 14 9.27 0.39 21.94
C ARG A 14 8.02 1.09 21.38
N LYS A 15 7.19 1.74 22.23
CA LYS A 15 6.00 2.49 21.81
C LYS A 15 6.34 3.73 20.99
N VAL A 16 7.47 4.36 21.27
CA VAL A 16 7.94 5.52 20.50
C VAL A 16 8.38 5.07 19.11
N LEU A 17 9.03 3.92 18.99
CA LEU A 17 9.36 3.31 17.72
C LEU A 17 8.10 3.03 16.88
N LEU A 18 7.08 2.42 17.50
CA LEU A 18 5.79 2.19 16.84
C LEU A 18 5.16 3.50 16.35
N MET A 19 5.19 4.56 17.18
CA MET A 19 4.65 5.87 16.81
C MET A 19 5.38 6.46 15.60
N ILE A 20 6.70 6.39 15.55
CA ILE A 20 7.51 6.86 14.41
C ILE A 20 7.13 6.11 13.13
N VAL A 21 7.09 4.78 13.17
CA VAL A 21 6.70 3.96 12.00
C VAL A 21 5.27 4.26 11.57
N TYR A 22 4.35 4.40 12.52
CA TYR A 22 2.96 4.75 12.26
C TYR A 22 2.83 6.10 11.54
N ILE A 23 3.53 7.14 12.03
CA ILE A 23 3.51 8.48 11.43
C ILE A 23 4.15 8.44 10.02
N ALA A 24 5.25 7.74 9.84
CA ALA A 24 5.90 7.62 8.54
C ALA A 24 4.99 6.98 7.49
N LEU A 25 4.31 5.88 7.84
CA LEU A 25 3.34 5.21 6.96
C LEU A 25 2.10 6.08 6.69
N LEU A 26 1.61 6.79 7.71
CA LEU A 26 0.50 7.72 7.58
C LEU A 26 0.84 8.85 6.60
N LEU A 27 1.98 9.52 6.77
CA LEU A 27 2.40 10.65 5.94
C LEU A 27 2.63 10.25 4.48
N ASP A 28 3.25 9.09 4.24
CA ASP A 28 3.45 8.57 2.88
C ASP A 28 2.12 8.34 2.16
N ASN A 29 1.12 7.79 2.86
CA ASN A 29 -0.20 7.53 2.29
C ASN A 29 -1.08 8.78 2.22
N MET A 30 -0.94 9.73 3.13
CA MET A 30 -1.54 11.06 2.97
C MET A 30 -1.00 11.78 1.73
N LEU A 31 0.32 11.74 1.50
CA LEU A 31 0.93 12.33 0.30
C LEU A 31 0.41 11.64 -0.96
N LEU A 32 0.32 10.30 -0.95
CA LEU A 32 -0.25 9.52 -2.06
C LEU A 32 -1.63 10.04 -2.45
N THR A 33 -2.54 10.15 -1.51
CA THR A 33 -3.95 10.48 -1.75
C THR A 33 -4.22 11.98 -1.92
N THR A 34 -3.39 12.85 -1.34
CA THR A 34 -3.47 14.31 -1.56
C THR A 34 -3.11 14.67 -3.01
N VAL A 35 -2.11 14.01 -3.60
CA VAL A 35 -1.75 14.22 -5.02
C VAL A 35 -2.90 13.78 -5.93
N VAL A 36 -3.62 12.70 -5.58
CA VAL A 36 -4.81 12.25 -6.30
C VAL A 36 -5.86 13.34 -6.40
N SER A 37 -6.25 13.84 -5.23
CA SER A 37 -7.26 14.91 -5.14
C SER A 37 -6.89 16.14 -5.99
N HIS A 38 -5.58 16.44 -6.08
CA HIS A 38 -5.08 17.55 -6.88
C HIS A 38 -5.21 17.31 -8.39
N THR A 39 -4.81 16.15 -8.89
CA THR A 39 -4.84 15.86 -10.33
C THR A 39 -6.27 15.79 -10.87
N THR A 40 -7.19 15.24 -10.11
CA THR A 40 -8.62 15.19 -10.48
C THR A 40 -9.31 16.56 -10.47
N THR A 41 -8.78 17.56 -9.73
CA THR A 41 -9.35 18.91 -9.70
C THR A 41 -8.71 19.87 -10.71
N THR A 42 -7.45 19.64 -11.08
CA THR A 42 -6.72 20.58 -11.98
C THR A 42 -6.89 20.23 -13.46
N GLU A 43 -7.17 18.97 -13.79
CA GLU A 43 -7.32 18.47 -15.16
C GLU A 43 -8.79 18.47 -15.67
N LEU A 44 -9.74 19.01 -14.89
CA LEU A 44 -11.01 19.46 -15.46
C LEU A 44 -10.81 20.91 -15.94
N PRO A 45 -10.37 21.17 -17.19
CA PRO A 45 -10.58 22.47 -17.76
C PRO A 45 -12.09 22.72 -17.68
N SER A 46 -12.46 23.95 -17.49
CA SER A 46 -13.82 24.44 -17.64
C SER A 46 -14.27 24.31 -19.12
N THR A 47 -14.16 23.12 -19.70
CA THR A 47 -14.67 22.76 -21.03
C THR A 47 -16.20 22.80 -21.10
N THR A 48 -16.86 23.12 -19.99
CA THR A 48 -18.28 23.45 -19.97
C THR A 48 -18.58 24.82 -20.60
N GLU A 49 -17.59 25.71 -20.76
CA GLU A 49 -17.82 27.05 -21.35
C GLU A 49 -17.48 27.14 -22.85
N GLU A 50 -16.68 26.23 -23.39
CA GLU A 50 -16.23 26.31 -24.78
C GLU A 50 -17.15 25.58 -25.78
N PHE A 51 -18.13 24.80 -25.32
CA PHE A 51 -19.06 24.05 -26.18
C PHE A 51 -20.50 24.56 -26.17
N THR A 52 -20.77 25.82 -25.76
CA THR A 52 -22.13 26.36 -25.65
C THR A 52 -22.63 27.10 -26.87
N GLU A 53 -21.90 27.21 -27.97
CA GLU A 53 -22.44 27.77 -29.22
C GLU A 53 -22.59 26.68 -30.30
N ILE A 54 -23.67 25.92 -30.20
CA ILE A 54 -24.14 25.10 -31.33
C ILE A 54 -24.88 26.01 -32.31
N PRO A 55 -24.43 26.16 -33.58
CA PRO A 55 -25.19 26.92 -34.59
C PRO A 55 -26.54 26.20 -34.85
N PRO A 56 -27.58 26.90 -35.24
CA PRO A 56 -28.91 26.33 -35.48
C PRO A 56 -28.85 25.33 -36.67
N MET A 57 -28.81 24.04 -36.31
CA MET A 57 -28.81 22.92 -37.26
C MET A 57 -30.16 22.19 -37.23
N THR A 58 -30.48 21.47 -38.32
CA THR A 58 -31.63 20.57 -38.40
C THR A 58 -31.52 19.44 -37.35
N THR A 59 -32.64 18.94 -36.86
CA THR A 59 -32.70 17.98 -35.75
C THR A 59 -31.85 16.71 -35.95
N GLU A 60 -31.76 16.15 -37.15
CA GLU A 60 -30.95 14.97 -37.46
C GLU A 60 -29.42 15.25 -37.41
N THR A 61 -28.99 16.41 -37.88
CA THR A 61 -27.59 16.84 -37.79
C THR A 61 -27.17 17.28 -36.38
N ALA A 62 -28.14 17.66 -35.53
CA ALA A 62 -27.89 17.98 -34.13
C ALA A 62 -27.68 16.69 -33.28
N GLU A 63 -28.41 15.61 -33.54
CA GLU A 63 -28.22 14.31 -32.87
C GLU A 63 -26.87 13.67 -33.24
N GLU A 64 -26.50 13.71 -34.53
CA GLU A 64 -25.18 13.22 -34.97
C GLU A 64 -24.01 14.05 -34.39
N ALA A 65 -24.15 15.38 -34.30
CA ALA A 65 -23.15 16.24 -33.68
C ALA A 65 -23.06 16.03 -32.13
N GLU A 66 -24.19 15.78 -31.47
CA GLU A 66 -24.20 15.44 -30.03
C GLU A 66 -23.55 14.08 -29.79
N GLU A 67 -23.75 13.08 -30.64
CA GLU A 67 -23.08 11.78 -30.54
C GLU A 67 -21.57 11.90 -30.80
N GLU A 68 -21.15 12.71 -31.81
CA GLU A 68 -19.74 12.93 -32.10
C GLU A 68 -19.02 13.66 -30.94
N ILE A 69 -19.64 14.72 -30.41
CA ILE A 69 -19.16 15.45 -29.22
C ILE A 69 -19.10 14.53 -27.97
N ALA A 70 -20.10 13.68 -27.80
CA ALA A 70 -20.14 12.72 -26.70
C ALA A 70 -19.03 11.67 -26.83
N ALA A 71 -18.76 11.19 -28.06
CA ALA A 71 -17.71 10.23 -28.35
C ALA A 71 -16.31 10.86 -28.17
N GLU A 72 -16.11 12.08 -28.65
CA GLU A 72 -14.85 12.83 -28.50
C GLU A 72 -14.57 13.17 -27.01
N ARG A 73 -15.60 13.55 -26.29
CA ARG A 73 -15.55 13.77 -24.83
C ARG A 73 -15.21 12.49 -24.07
N HIS A 74 -15.80 11.37 -24.48
CA HIS A 74 -15.53 10.06 -23.89
C HIS A 74 -14.07 9.62 -24.14
N ASP A 75 -13.54 9.82 -25.36
CA ASP A 75 -12.16 9.48 -25.70
C ASP A 75 -11.15 10.38 -24.97
N THR A 76 -11.43 11.66 -24.82
CA THR A 76 -10.61 12.62 -24.08
C THR A 76 -10.58 12.28 -22.59
N ILE A 77 -11.74 12.05 -21.95
CA ILE A 77 -11.84 11.62 -20.56
C ILE A 77 -11.12 10.29 -20.35
N THR A 78 -11.21 9.36 -21.29
CA THR A 78 -10.55 8.07 -21.21
C THR A 78 -9.02 8.20 -21.28
N LYS A 79 -8.50 9.07 -22.15
CA LYS A 79 -7.05 9.35 -22.27
C LYS A 79 -6.49 10.02 -21.03
N GLU A 80 -7.20 11.03 -20.52
CA GLU A 80 -6.81 11.72 -19.28
C GLU A 80 -6.79 10.76 -18.08
N ASN A 81 -7.80 9.92 -17.93
CA ASN A 81 -7.87 8.94 -16.84
C ASN A 81 -6.78 7.86 -16.94
N VAL A 82 -6.37 7.46 -18.16
CA VAL A 82 -5.22 6.56 -18.33
C VAL A 82 -3.94 7.22 -17.86
N GLN A 83 -3.70 8.50 -18.17
CA GLN A 83 -2.51 9.22 -17.71
C GLN A 83 -2.49 9.37 -16.18
N VAL A 84 -3.61 9.71 -15.59
CA VAL A 84 -3.77 9.79 -14.13
C VAL A 84 -3.56 8.41 -13.49
N GLY A 85 -4.18 7.36 -14.03
CA GLY A 85 -3.98 5.99 -13.58
C GLY A 85 -2.52 5.54 -13.65
N LEU A 86 -1.83 5.84 -14.75
CA LEU A 86 -0.40 5.55 -14.91
C LEU A 86 0.46 6.32 -13.90
N MET A 87 0.13 7.58 -13.61
CA MET A 87 0.81 8.36 -12.59
C MET A 87 0.62 7.76 -11.18
N PHE A 88 -0.57 7.19 -10.89
CA PHE A 88 -0.81 6.44 -9.66
C PHE A 88 0.02 5.17 -9.59
N GLY A 89 -0.03 4.35 -10.61
CA GLY A 89 0.70 3.09 -10.69
C GLY A 89 2.22 3.29 -10.66
N SER A 90 2.72 4.45 -11.10
CA SER A 90 4.16 4.71 -11.17
C SER A 90 4.85 4.69 -9.79
N LYS A 91 4.22 5.21 -8.74
CA LYS A 91 4.75 5.11 -7.36
C LYS A 91 4.89 3.66 -6.94
N ALA A 92 3.82 2.88 -7.10
CA ALA A 92 3.80 1.48 -6.72
C ALA A 92 4.79 0.64 -7.54
N LEU A 93 4.91 0.91 -8.85
CA LEU A 93 5.88 0.26 -9.73
C LEU A 93 7.32 0.55 -9.30
N VAL A 94 7.66 1.81 -9.04
CA VAL A 94 9.03 2.17 -8.59
C VAL A 94 9.31 1.57 -7.21
N GLN A 95 8.36 1.60 -6.30
CA GLN A 95 8.48 0.97 -4.98
C GLN A 95 8.70 -0.55 -5.11
N LEU A 96 7.93 -1.22 -5.96
CA LEU A 96 8.09 -2.65 -6.28
C LEU A 96 9.49 -2.97 -6.80
N LEU A 97 10.00 -2.17 -7.75
CA LEU A 97 11.34 -2.36 -8.32
C LEU A 97 12.47 -2.03 -7.33
N THR A 98 12.23 -1.15 -6.36
CA THR A 98 13.22 -0.73 -5.36
C THR A 98 13.33 -1.73 -4.20
N ASN A 99 12.26 -2.38 -3.81
CA ASN A 99 12.21 -3.33 -2.69
C ASN A 99 13.28 -4.42 -2.72
N PRO A 100 13.59 -5.07 -3.87
CA PRO A 100 14.65 -6.07 -3.93
C PRO A 100 16.06 -5.57 -3.56
N TRP A 101 16.28 -4.26 -3.62
CA TRP A 101 17.54 -3.63 -3.22
C TRP A 101 17.52 -3.19 -1.76
N VAL A 102 16.38 -2.65 -1.30
CA VAL A 102 16.24 -2.15 0.07
C VAL A 102 16.30 -3.28 1.10
N GLY A 103 15.64 -4.42 0.84
CA GLY A 103 15.65 -5.55 1.76
C GLY A 103 17.06 -6.03 2.14
N PRO A 104 17.91 -6.44 1.18
CA PRO A 104 19.30 -6.80 1.46
C PRO A 104 20.14 -5.65 2.04
N LEU A 105 19.85 -4.40 1.67
CA LEU A 105 20.53 -3.23 2.22
C LEU A 105 20.24 -3.09 3.72
N THR A 106 18.98 -3.21 4.14
CA THR A 106 18.60 -3.15 5.56
C THR A 106 19.25 -4.26 6.37
N ASN A 107 19.41 -5.45 5.79
CA ASN A 107 20.10 -6.56 6.46
C ASN A 107 21.60 -6.27 6.68
N ARG A 108 22.24 -5.45 5.81
CA ARG A 108 23.69 -5.18 5.88
C ARG A 108 24.05 -3.98 6.75
N ILE A 109 23.26 -2.92 6.72
CA ILE A 109 23.58 -1.64 7.38
C ILE A 109 22.61 -1.30 8.53
N GLY A 110 21.63 -2.20 8.83
CA GLY A 110 20.58 -1.96 9.80
C GLY A 110 19.41 -1.17 9.23
N TYR A 111 18.33 -1.07 9.99
CA TYR A 111 17.06 -0.47 9.53
C TYR A 111 17.05 1.06 9.66
N THR A 112 17.83 1.64 10.59
CA THR A 112 17.73 3.06 10.95
C THR A 112 18.19 3.99 9.84
N ILE A 113 19.26 3.62 9.10
CA ILE A 113 19.77 4.42 7.99
C ILE A 113 18.81 4.42 6.80
N PRO A 114 18.35 3.27 6.27
CA PRO A 114 17.41 3.27 5.15
C PRO A 114 16.09 3.97 5.50
N MET A 115 15.60 3.83 6.74
CA MET A 115 14.40 4.55 7.17
C MET A 115 14.57 6.06 7.13
N PHE A 116 15.70 6.57 7.65
CA PHE A 116 16.00 8.00 7.61
C PHE A 116 16.27 8.52 6.20
N ALA A 117 16.96 7.74 5.36
CA ALA A 117 17.16 8.05 3.94
C ALA A 117 15.79 8.11 3.20
N GLY A 118 14.91 7.15 3.47
CA GLY A 118 13.54 7.14 2.94
C GLY A 118 12.76 8.40 3.33
N PHE A 119 12.83 8.82 4.59
CA PHE A 119 12.25 10.09 5.04
C PHE A 119 12.76 11.28 4.22
N ILE A 120 14.08 11.42 4.03
CA ILE A 120 14.66 12.54 3.26
C ILE A 120 14.10 12.54 1.83
N ILE A 121 14.02 11.37 1.19
CA ILE A 121 13.52 11.23 -0.17
C ILE A 121 12.03 11.60 -0.25
N VAL A 122 11.20 11.13 0.69
CA VAL A 122 9.76 11.49 0.76
C VAL A 122 9.58 12.98 1.02
N PHE A 123 10.36 13.57 1.91
CA PHE A 123 10.34 15.01 2.16
C PHE A 123 10.68 15.82 0.91
N LEU A 124 11.75 15.47 0.21
CA LEU A 124 12.14 16.15 -1.04
C LEU A 124 11.08 15.96 -2.13
N SER A 125 10.51 14.77 -2.28
CA SER A 125 9.43 14.53 -3.24
C SER A 125 8.19 15.36 -2.91
N THR A 126 7.87 15.54 -1.62
CA THR A 126 6.74 16.38 -1.17
C THR A 126 6.95 17.84 -1.54
N LEU A 127 8.17 18.36 -1.38
CA LEU A 127 8.51 19.72 -1.85
C LEU A 127 8.43 19.84 -3.38
N MET A 128 8.84 18.80 -4.11
CA MET A 128 8.69 18.79 -5.57
C MET A 128 7.22 18.82 -5.99
N PHE A 129 6.30 18.18 -5.25
CA PHE A 129 4.86 18.30 -5.50
C PHE A 129 4.35 19.72 -5.19
N ALA A 130 4.83 20.36 -4.12
CA ALA A 130 4.44 21.71 -3.75
C ALA A 130 4.78 22.73 -4.86
N PHE A 131 6.01 22.68 -5.38
CA PHE A 131 6.56 23.72 -6.26
C PHE A 131 6.68 23.26 -7.73
N GLY A 132 6.40 21.99 -8.03
CA GLY A 132 6.49 21.45 -9.40
C GLY A 132 5.40 22.01 -10.31
N THR A 133 5.79 22.56 -11.47
CA THR A 133 4.87 23.10 -12.46
C THR A 133 4.76 22.25 -13.72
N SER A 134 5.73 21.37 -13.97
CA SER A 134 5.75 20.52 -15.16
C SER A 134 5.31 19.09 -14.83
N LEU A 135 4.62 18.44 -15.77
CA LEU A 135 4.22 17.03 -15.67
C LEU A 135 5.42 16.12 -15.41
N GLY A 136 6.56 16.35 -16.10
CA GLY A 136 7.78 15.59 -15.89
C GLY A 136 8.33 15.68 -14.47
N MET A 137 8.23 16.86 -13.83
CA MET A 137 8.64 17.05 -12.44
C MET A 137 7.71 16.28 -11.47
N LEU A 138 6.42 16.25 -11.74
CA LEU A 138 5.44 15.48 -10.95
C LEU A 138 5.68 13.96 -11.07
N TRP A 139 5.99 13.48 -12.27
CA TRP A 139 6.39 12.08 -12.49
C TRP A 139 7.67 11.73 -11.74
N LEU A 140 8.69 12.59 -11.78
CA LEU A 140 9.92 12.40 -11.03
C LEU A 140 9.66 12.39 -9.51
N ALA A 141 8.82 13.31 -9.02
CA ALA A 141 8.41 13.34 -7.62
C ALA A 141 7.71 12.04 -7.19
N ARG A 142 6.84 11.47 -8.05
CA ARG A 142 6.20 10.17 -7.82
C ARG A 142 7.20 9.02 -7.77
N ALA A 143 8.15 8.98 -8.71
CA ALA A 143 9.20 7.98 -8.71
C ALA A 143 10.06 8.05 -7.44
N LEU A 144 10.49 9.24 -7.03
CA LEU A 144 11.23 9.46 -5.79
C LEU A 144 10.40 9.05 -4.56
N GLN A 145 9.11 9.39 -4.52
CA GLN A 145 8.21 8.93 -3.46
C GLN A 145 8.21 7.40 -3.38
N GLY A 146 8.15 6.68 -4.50
CA GLY A 146 8.22 5.21 -4.52
C GLY A 146 9.51 4.65 -3.91
N VAL A 147 10.67 5.25 -4.22
CA VAL A 147 11.95 4.87 -3.59
C VAL A 147 11.94 5.13 -2.09
N GLY A 148 11.48 6.32 -1.67
CA GLY A 148 11.39 6.68 -0.26
C GLY A 148 10.44 5.78 0.52
N SER A 149 9.28 5.47 -0.05
CA SER A 149 8.27 4.56 0.53
C SER A 149 8.83 3.14 0.71
N ALA A 150 9.57 2.60 -0.29
CA ALA A 150 10.24 1.31 -0.15
C ALA A 150 11.18 1.28 1.05
N CYS A 151 11.98 2.34 1.23
CA CYS A 151 12.91 2.44 2.34
C CYS A 151 12.19 2.56 3.70
N THR A 152 11.15 3.40 3.81
CA THR A 152 10.43 3.62 5.08
C THR A 152 9.57 2.43 5.47
N SER A 153 8.82 1.84 4.54
CA SER A 153 7.94 0.69 4.78
C SER A 153 8.73 -0.54 5.19
N THR A 154 9.71 -0.95 4.38
CA THR A 154 10.55 -2.13 4.65
C THR A 154 11.33 -1.99 5.96
N SER A 155 11.98 -0.84 6.18
CA SER A 155 12.77 -0.62 7.39
C SER A 155 11.89 -0.49 8.63
N GLY A 156 10.75 0.20 8.53
CA GLY A 156 9.81 0.38 9.62
C GLY A 156 9.24 -0.94 10.10
N MET A 157 8.73 -1.79 9.19
CA MET A 157 8.20 -3.10 9.53
C MET A 157 9.30 -4.04 10.06
N GLY A 158 10.51 -4.00 9.49
CA GLY A 158 11.66 -4.75 9.98
C GLY A 158 12.06 -4.36 11.40
N MET A 159 12.13 -3.06 11.71
CA MET A 159 12.39 -2.57 13.08
C MET A 159 11.33 -2.99 14.09
N LEU A 160 10.06 -2.97 13.69
CA LEU A 160 8.97 -3.43 14.55
C LEU A 160 9.09 -4.94 14.83
N ALA A 161 9.42 -5.74 13.81
CA ALA A 161 9.63 -7.17 14.00
C ALA A 161 10.78 -7.47 14.96
N GLN A 162 11.88 -6.75 14.84
CA GLN A 162 13.05 -6.88 15.71
C GLN A 162 12.75 -6.42 17.16
N ALA A 163 12.01 -5.30 17.30
CA ALA A 163 11.68 -4.75 18.62
C ALA A 163 10.64 -5.58 19.38
N TYR A 164 9.80 -6.34 18.67
CA TYR A 164 8.74 -7.17 19.23
C TYR A 164 8.91 -8.64 18.82
N PRO A 165 9.81 -9.38 19.49
CA PRO A 165 10.11 -10.77 19.13
C PRO A 165 8.95 -11.72 19.45
N ASP A 166 8.09 -11.39 20.41
CA ASP A 166 6.88 -12.18 20.70
C ASP A 166 5.90 -12.09 19.53
N ASP A 167 5.49 -13.24 19.01
CA ASP A 167 4.70 -13.34 17.80
C ASP A 167 3.29 -12.74 17.93
N MET A 168 2.68 -12.81 19.14
CA MET A 168 1.37 -12.21 19.40
C MET A 168 1.47 -10.68 19.51
N GLU A 169 2.48 -10.18 20.24
CA GLU A 169 2.76 -8.74 20.33
C GLU A 169 3.08 -8.15 18.95
N ARG A 170 3.92 -8.83 18.19
CA ARG A 170 4.30 -8.44 16.82
C ARG A 170 3.07 -8.31 15.92
N GLY A 171 2.14 -9.27 15.97
CA GLY A 171 0.89 -9.21 15.22
C GLY A 171 0.06 -7.96 15.55
N SER A 172 -0.11 -7.66 16.84
CA SER A 172 -0.84 -6.48 17.29
C SER A 172 -0.17 -5.17 16.86
N VAL A 173 1.15 -5.07 17.04
CA VAL A 173 1.92 -3.86 16.72
C VAL A 173 1.94 -3.59 15.22
N MET A 174 2.11 -4.62 14.39
CA MET A 174 2.05 -4.48 12.94
C MET A 174 0.65 -4.12 12.45
N GLY A 175 -0.40 -4.66 13.05
CA GLY A 175 -1.77 -4.25 12.77
C GLY A 175 -1.99 -2.76 13.05
N ILE A 176 -1.47 -2.23 14.15
CA ILE A 176 -1.51 -0.80 14.46
C ILE A 176 -0.72 -0.01 13.43
N ALA A 177 0.49 -0.43 13.07
CA ALA A 177 1.32 0.26 12.07
C ALA A 177 0.63 0.34 10.69
N LEU A 178 0.01 -0.76 10.23
CA LEU A 178 -0.82 -0.79 9.01
C LEU A 178 -2.03 0.14 9.12
N GLY A 179 -2.56 0.35 10.33
CA GLY A 179 -3.59 1.35 10.60
C GLY A 179 -3.16 2.78 10.23
N GLY A 180 -1.85 3.09 10.25
CA GLY A 180 -1.31 4.35 9.76
C GLY A 180 -1.55 4.53 8.25
N ILE A 181 -1.39 3.47 7.45
CA ILE A 181 -1.73 3.45 6.02
C ILE A 181 -3.22 3.79 5.83
N ALA A 182 -4.09 3.06 6.56
CA ALA A 182 -5.53 3.26 6.50
C ALA A 182 -5.94 4.71 6.81
N LEU A 183 -5.37 5.26 7.88
CA LEU A 183 -5.68 6.63 8.31
C LEU A 183 -5.16 7.66 7.31
N GLY A 184 -3.99 7.43 6.69
CA GLY A 184 -3.45 8.27 5.63
C GLY A 184 -4.35 8.32 4.40
N VAL A 185 -4.84 7.16 3.97
CA VAL A 185 -5.80 7.06 2.85
C VAL A 185 -7.14 7.72 3.19
N LEU A 186 -7.61 7.58 4.42
CA LEU A 186 -8.88 8.18 4.87
C LEU A 186 -8.83 9.71 4.94
N ILE A 187 -7.77 10.25 5.52
CA ILE A 187 -7.64 11.70 5.78
C ILE A 187 -7.13 12.45 4.55
N GLY A 188 -6.31 11.82 3.70
CA GLY A 188 -5.64 12.48 2.59
C GLY A 188 -6.56 13.23 1.63
N PRO A 189 -7.62 12.62 1.07
CA PRO A 189 -8.50 13.29 0.13
C PRO A 189 -9.24 14.51 0.71
N PRO A 190 -9.90 14.44 1.89
CA PRO A 190 -10.53 15.62 2.48
C PRO A 190 -9.51 16.69 2.91
N TYR A 191 -8.34 16.29 3.40
CA TYR A 191 -7.24 17.20 3.72
C TYR A 191 -6.76 17.94 2.47
N GLY A 192 -6.44 17.21 1.40
CA GLY A 192 -5.98 17.77 0.14
C GLY A 192 -7.02 18.70 -0.48
N GLY A 193 -8.28 18.24 -0.58
CA GLY A 193 -9.38 19.00 -1.17
C GLY A 193 -9.70 20.29 -0.41
N ALA A 194 -9.77 20.23 0.93
CA ALA A 194 -10.09 21.40 1.76
C ALA A 194 -8.98 22.45 1.70
N LEU A 195 -7.72 22.06 1.83
CA LEU A 195 -6.58 22.99 1.81
C LEU A 195 -6.33 23.56 0.42
N TYR A 196 -6.59 22.77 -0.63
CA TYR A 196 -6.51 23.27 -2.00
C TYR A 196 -7.52 24.41 -2.27
N GLN A 197 -8.75 24.27 -1.79
CA GLN A 197 -9.77 25.30 -1.89
C GLN A 197 -9.42 26.57 -1.11
N LEU A 198 -8.73 26.44 0.03
CA LEU A 198 -8.36 27.57 0.89
C LEU A 198 -7.20 28.40 0.34
N SER A 199 -6.17 27.80 -0.21
CA SER A 199 -4.92 28.48 -0.57
C SER A 199 -4.19 27.87 -1.77
N GLY A 200 -4.91 27.14 -2.61
CA GLY A 200 -4.36 26.57 -3.83
C GLY A 200 -3.44 25.35 -3.59
N LYS A 201 -2.64 25.04 -4.62
CA LYS A 201 -1.85 23.82 -4.74
C LYS A 201 -0.78 23.65 -3.65
N GLU A 202 -0.13 24.73 -3.26
CA GLU A 202 1.11 24.69 -2.48
C GLU A 202 0.87 24.29 -1.01
N LEU A 203 -0.20 24.82 -0.40
CA LEU A 203 -0.46 24.74 1.03
C LEU A 203 -0.54 23.29 1.56
N PRO A 204 -1.30 22.36 0.96
CA PRO A 204 -1.39 20.99 1.47
C PRO A 204 -0.03 20.29 1.47
N PHE A 205 0.78 20.46 0.44
CA PHE A 205 2.09 19.82 0.35
C PHE A 205 3.13 20.46 1.27
N VAL A 206 3.11 21.77 1.46
CA VAL A 206 4.00 22.45 2.43
C VAL A 206 3.70 22.00 3.85
N LEU A 207 2.43 21.90 4.22
CA LEU A 207 2.05 21.39 5.54
C LEU A 207 2.44 19.93 5.73
N LEU A 208 2.28 19.07 4.70
CA LEU A 208 2.77 17.69 4.75
C LEU A 208 4.29 17.65 4.87
N ALA A 209 5.03 18.51 4.18
CA ALA A 209 6.48 18.60 4.32
C ALA A 209 6.91 19.01 5.73
N LEU A 210 6.19 19.93 6.38
CA LEU A 210 6.45 20.30 7.78
C LEU A 210 6.18 19.13 8.75
N LEU A 211 5.10 18.37 8.53
CA LEU A 211 4.81 17.16 9.31
C LEU A 211 5.86 16.07 9.08
N ALA A 212 6.31 15.90 7.83
CA ALA A 212 7.40 14.99 7.51
C ALA A 212 8.71 15.43 8.19
N LEU A 213 9.02 16.73 8.19
CA LEU A 213 10.19 17.26 8.89
C LEU A 213 10.13 17.01 10.40
N PHE A 214 8.94 17.10 10.99
CA PHE A 214 8.73 16.74 12.40
C PHE A 214 9.02 15.26 12.64
N ASP A 215 8.49 14.36 11.81
CA ASP A 215 8.76 12.92 11.92
C ASP A 215 10.25 12.60 11.71
N GLY A 216 10.88 13.21 10.70
CA GLY A 216 12.32 13.07 10.48
C GLY A 216 13.19 13.55 11.63
N THR A 217 12.75 14.61 12.33
CA THR A 217 13.41 15.08 13.55
C THR A 217 13.28 14.04 14.67
N LEU A 218 12.10 13.43 14.83
CA LEU A 218 11.90 12.34 15.78
C LEU A 218 12.78 11.14 15.43
N GLN A 219 12.83 10.76 14.16
CA GLN A 219 13.71 9.66 13.68
C GLN A 219 15.16 9.96 14.00
N PHE A 220 15.66 11.15 13.71
CA PHE A 220 17.04 11.55 14.00
C PHE A 220 17.37 11.51 15.49
N LEU A 221 16.49 12.06 16.34
CA LEU A 221 16.70 12.13 17.78
C LEU A 221 16.58 10.77 18.48
N VAL A 222 15.61 9.95 18.05
CA VAL A 222 15.28 8.68 18.72
C VAL A 222 16.09 7.52 18.12
N LEU A 223 16.06 7.33 16.82
CA LEU A 223 16.69 6.19 16.14
C LEU A 223 18.20 6.34 16.00
N GLN A 224 18.72 7.57 15.93
CA GLN A 224 20.14 7.84 15.67
C GLN A 224 20.68 6.99 14.50
N PRO A 225 20.50 7.40 13.25
CA PRO A 225 20.92 6.62 12.10
C PRO A 225 22.42 6.24 12.22
N ARG A 226 22.67 4.95 12.43
CA ARG A 226 24.02 4.38 12.56
C ARG A 226 24.07 3.08 11.78
N VAL A 227 25.26 2.78 11.23
CA VAL A 227 25.52 1.47 10.63
C VAL A 227 25.58 0.44 11.76
N ASP A 228 24.60 -0.44 11.81
CA ASP A 228 24.59 -1.59 12.71
C ASP A 228 25.09 -2.83 11.94
N ARG A 229 26.32 -3.21 12.18
CA ARG A 229 26.97 -4.35 11.51
C ARG A 229 26.89 -5.65 12.33
N GLY A 230 26.10 -5.65 13.39
CA GLY A 230 26.07 -6.73 14.39
C GLY A 230 25.12 -7.88 14.08
N GLU A 231 24.31 -7.82 13.03
CA GLU A 231 23.38 -8.89 12.68
C GLU A 231 24.03 -9.92 11.75
N PRO A 232 23.69 -11.24 11.90
CA PRO A 232 24.10 -12.26 10.95
C PRO A 232 23.56 -11.93 9.55
N GLU A 233 24.26 -12.36 8.50
CA GLU A 233 23.74 -12.20 7.14
C GLU A 233 22.38 -12.91 7.04
N GLY A 234 21.34 -12.15 6.73
CA GLY A 234 19.98 -12.68 6.57
C GLY A 234 19.86 -13.58 5.34
N THR A 235 18.85 -14.42 5.33
CA THR A 235 18.53 -15.28 4.18
C THR A 235 18.35 -14.43 2.91
N SER A 236 18.97 -14.88 1.82
CA SER A 236 18.93 -14.15 0.55
C SER A 236 17.48 -14.11 -0.01
N LEU A 237 17.12 -13.01 -0.68
CA LEU A 237 15.81 -12.89 -1.32
C LEU A 237 15.51 -14.04 -2.29
N LYS A 238 16.55 -14.57 -2.96
CA LYS A 238 16.41 -15.71 -3.88
C LYS A 238 16.01 -17.01 -3.18
N GLU A 239 16.42 -17.22 -1.93
CA GLU A 239 16.03 -18.38 -1.13
C GLU A 239 14.61 -18.20 -0.57
N LEU A 240 14.27 -16.99 -0.11
CA LEU A 240 12.92 -16.68 0.37
C LEU A 240 11.87 -16.89 -0.73
N ILE A 241 12.15 -16.49 -1.97
CA ILE A 241 11.26 -16.71 -3.13
C ILE A 241 11.07 -18.20 -3.46
N LYS A 242 11.99 -19.07 -3.08
CA LYS A 242 11.83 -20.52 -3.30
C LYS A 242 10.96 -21.20 -2.24
N ASP A 243 10.73 -20.56 -1.11
CA ASP A 243 9.89 -21.11 -0.05
C ASP A 243 8.40 -20.99 -0.42
N PRO A 244 7.68 -22.10 -0.63
CA PRO A 244 6.30 -22.09 -1.07
C PRO A 244 5.37 -21.42 -0.04
N TYR A 245 5.66 -21.50 1.26
CA TYR A 245 4.84 -20.89 2.31
C TYR A 245 4.94 -19.37 2.27
N ILE A 246 6.14 -18.84 2.03
CA ILE A 246 6.39 -17.41 1.86
C ILE A 246 5.67 -16.89 0.61
N ILE A 247 5.76 -17.62 -0.51
CA ILE A 247 5.08 -17.25 -1.76
C ILE A 247 3.56 -17.28 -1.61
N ILE A 248 3.00 -18.27 -0.91
CA ILE A 248 1.56 -18.32 -0.64
C ILE A 248 1.13 -17.12 0.24
N ALA A 249 1.90 -16.78 1.27
CA ALA A 249 1.58 -15.62 2.12
C ALA A 249 1.69 -14.29 1.35
N ALA A 250 2.76 -14.10 0.56
CA ALA A 250 2.94 -12.94 -0.30
C ALA A 250 1.82 -12.82 -1.36
N GLY A 251 1.46 -13.94 -1.98
CA GLY A 251 0.36 -13.98 -2.93
C GLY A 251 -0.99 -13.66 -2.30
N ALA A 252 -1.23 -14.01 -1.03
CA ALA A 252 -2.45 -13.61 -0.32
C ALA A 252 -2.53 -12.09 -0.13
N ILE A 253 -1.40 -11.43 0.17
CA ILE A 253 -1.32 -9.96 0.23
C ILE A 253 -1.65 -9.38 -1.16
N THR A 254 -1.04 -9.91 -2.23
CA THR A 254 -1.28 -9.43 -3.59
C THR A 254 -2.74 -9.60 -4.02
N ILE A 255 -3.30 -10.80 -3.89
CA ILE A 255 -4.65 -11.10 -4.37
C ILE A 255 -5.71 -10.38 -3.52
N GLY A 256 -5.50 -10.27 -2.20
CA GLY A 256 -6.38 -9.52 -1.31
C GLY A 256 -6.45 -8.03 -1.65
N ASN A 257 -5.33 -7.43 -2.02
CA ASN A 257 -5.25 -6.02 -2.40
C ASN A 257 -5.56 -5.75 -3.88
N LEU A 258 -5.54 -6.78 -4.75
CA LEU A 258 -5.80 -6.62 -6.18
C LEU A 258 -7.20 -6.07 -6.46
N GLY A 259 -8.20 -6.48 -5.67
CA GLY A 259 -9.58 -6.00 -5.81
C GLY A 259 -9.68 -4.49 -5.68
N ILE A 260 -9.12 -3.91 -4.63
CA ILE A 260 -9.13 -2.46 -4.41
C ILE A 260 -8.21 -1.74 -5.41
N GLY A 261 -7.06 -2.31 -5.74
CA GLY A 261 -6.14 -1.73 -6.72
C GLY A 261 -6.76 -1.58 -8.13
N MET A 262 -7.62 -2.53 -8.54
CA MET A 262 -8.38 -2.43 -9.79
C MET A 262 -9.62 -1.52 -9.65
N LEU A 263 -10.22 -1.48 -8.46
CA LEU A 263 -11.43 -0.69 -8.19
C LEU A 263 -11.14 0.81 -8.17
N GLU A 264 -10.02 1.23 -7.55
CA GLU A 264 -9.67 2.64 -7.38
C GLU A 264 -9.70 3.45 -8.69
N PRO A 265 -9.06 3.03 -9.79
CA PRO A 265 -9.11 3.77 -11.04
C PRO A 265 -10.42 3.59 -11.83
N SER A 266 -11.14 2.48 -11.65
CA SER A 266 -12.27 2.11 -12.51
C SER A 266 -13.65 2.45 -11.92
N LEU A 267 -13.83 2.38 -10.59
CA LEU A 267 -15.12 2.63 -9.96
C LEU A 267 -15.65 4.07 -10.18
N PRO A 268 -14.82 5.13 -10.04
CA PRO A 268 -15.28 6.50 -10.26
C PRO A 268 -15.82 6.73 -11.67
N LEU A 269 -15.18 6.14 -12.68
CA LEU A 269 -15.60 6.20 -14.06
C LEU A 269 -16.93 5.47 -14.28
N TRP A 270 -17.01 4.25 -13.79
CA TRP A 270 -18.24 3.45 -13.89
C TRP A 270 -19.44 4.11 -13.20
N MET A 271 -19.21 4.76 -12.03
CA MET A 271 -20.24 5.53 -11.34
C MET A 271 -20.70 6.74 -12.16
N MET A 272 -19.76 7.43 -12.83
CA MET A 272 -20.08 8.57 -13.69
C MET A 272 -20.88 8.15 -14.92
N GLU A 273 -20.53 7.04 -15.55
CA GLU A 273 -21.22 6.52 -16.73
C GLU A 273 -22.60 5.96 -16.41
N THR A 274 -22.73 5.20 -15.30
CA THR A 274 -23.95 4.44 -14.99
C THR A 274 -25.04 5.30 -14.37
N TRP A 275 -24.71 6.20 -13.43
CA TRP A 275 -25.69 7.06 -12.75
C TRP A 275 -25.28 8.51 -12.60
N LYS A 276 -24.32 8.98 -13.41
CA LYS A 276 -23.87 10.37 -13.47
C LYS A 276 -23.44 10.93 -12.10
N ALA A 277 -22.74 10.12 -11.30
CA ALA A 277 -22.30 10.48 -9.97
C ALA A 277 -21.39 11.72 -9.97
N GLY A 278 -21.66 12.65 -9.06
CA GLY A 278 -20.84 13.84 -8.87
C GLY A 278 -19.47 13.55 -8.26
N SER A 279 -18.55 14.52 -8.29
CA SER A 279 -17.18 14.33 -7.77
C SER A 279 -17.13 13.97 -6.30
N PHE A 280 -18.01 14.56 -5.49
CA PHE A 280 -18.15 14.24 -4.06
C PHE A 280 -18.60 12.78 -3.84
N GLU A 281 -19.59 12.32 -4.59
CA GLU A 281 -20.13 10.97 -4.49
C GLU A 281 -19.08 9.91 -4.84
N ARG A 282 -18.29 10.16 -5.89
CA ARG A 282 -17.21 9.27 -6.32
C ARG A 282 -16.13 9.11 -5.25
N GLY A 283 -15.74 10.20 -4.58
CA GLY A 283 -14.81 10.15 -3.45
C GLY A 283 -15.42 9.49 -2.21
N ALA A 284 -16.67 9.81 -1.89
CA ALA A 284 -17.38 9.28 -0.72
C ALA A 284 -17.58 7.75 -0.78
N ALA A 285 -17.62 7.17 -1.98
CA ALA A 285 -17.75 5.72 -2.17
C ALA A 285 -16.61 4.91 -1.54
N PHE A 286 -15.42 5.49 -1.37
CA PHE A 286 -14.26 4.81 -0.78
C PHE A 286 -14.14 4.99 0.75
N ILE A 287 -14.88 5.93 1.35
CA ILE A 287 -14.83 6.19 2.80
C ILE A 287 -15.16 4.93 3.62
N PRO A 288 -16.22 4.15 3.30
CA PRO A 288 -16.54 2.94 4.04
C PRO A 288 -15.38 1.91 4.04
N ALA A 289 -14.69 1.75 2.89
CA ALA A 289 -13.55 0.84 2.78
C ALA A 289 -12.37 1.31 3.63
N SER A 290 -12.05 2.60 3.62
CA SER A 290 -10.93 3.14 4.41
C SER A 290 -11.18 3.05 5.91
N VAL A 291 -12.40 3.37 6.37
CA VAL A 291 -12.80 3.24 7.79
C VAL A 291 -12.75 1.79 8.24
N SER A 292 -13.30 0.87 7.44
CA SER A 292 -13.33 -0.54 7.80
C SER A 292 -11.94 -1.19 7.71
N TYR A 293 -11.07 -0.76 6.82
CA TYR A 293 -9.67 -1.19 6.77
C TYR A 293 -8.93 -0.79 8.05
N LEU A 294 -9.11 0.45 8.53
CA LEU A 294 -8.56 0.89 9.81
C LEU A 294 -9.06 0.02 10.98
N LEU A 295 -10.34 -0.29 11.02
CA LEU A 295 -10.91 -1.19 12.04
C LEU A 295 -10.36 -2.61 11.89
N GLY A 296 -10.28 -3.13 10.68
CA GLY A 296 -9.78 -4.47 10.36
C GLY A 296 -8.34 -4.68 10.80
N THR A 297 -7.45 -3.78 10.45
CA THR A 297 -6.02 -3.89 10.83
C THR A 297 -5.82 -3.86 12.34
N ASN A 298 -6.53 -3.00 13.06
CA ASN A 298 -6.41 -2.88 14.52
C ASN A 298 -7.03 -4.08 15.25
N ILE A 299 -8.20 -4.54 14.83
CA ILE A 299 -8.91 -5.67 15.48
C ILE A 299 -8.17 -6.98 15.19
N PHE A 300 -7.88 -7.26 13.93
CA PHE A 300 -7.33 -8.55 13.52
C PHE A 300 -5.81 -8.64 13.70
N GLY A 301 -5.09 -7.55 13.93
CA GLY A 301 -3.68 -7.59 14.33
C GLY A 301 -3.41 -8.48 15.54
N SER A 302 -4.29 -8.45 16.55
CA SER A 302 -4.21 -9.32 17.72
C SER A 302 -5.12 -10.56 17.62
N LEU A 303 -6.31 -10.41 17.04
CA LEU A 303 -7.32 -11.47 16.98
C LEU A 303 -6.93 -12.61 16.02
N ALA A 304 -6.26 -12.29 14.91
CA ALA A 304 -5.81 -13.29 13.93
C ALA A 304 -4.87 -14.34 14.52
N HIS A 305 -4.07 -13.97 15.52
CA HIS A 305 -3.22 -14.95 16.22
C HIS A 305 -4.06 -16.00 16.97
N ARG A 306 -5.19 -15.60 17.58
CA ARG A 306 -6.08 -16.49 18.34
C ARG A 306 -6.96 -17.37 17.45
N ILE A 307 -7.48 -16.83 16.36
CA ILE A 307 -8.35 -17.55 15.43
C ILE A 307 -7.52 -18.45 14.51
N GLY A 308 -6.29 -18.05 14.21
CA GLY A 308 -5.41 -18.62 13.20
C GLY A 308 -5.28 -17.68 12.00
N ARG A 309 -4.06 -17.23 11.73
CA ARG A 309 -3.75 -16.28 10.66
C ARG A 309 -4.19 -16.78 9.28
N TRP A 310 -3.98 -18.08 9.02
CA TRP A 310 -4.39 -18.74 7.78
C TRP A 310 -5.91 -18.68 7.58
N LEU A 311 -6.69 -18.90 8.67
CA LEU A 311 -8.14 -18.91 8.62
C LEU A 311 -8.68 -17.47 8.44
N THR A 312 -8.08 -16.51 9.13
CA THR A 312 -8.43 -15.10 8.99
C THR A 312 -8.23 -14.62 7.54
N ALA A 313 -7.11 -14.96 6.92
CA ALA A 313 -6.86 -14.62 5.51
C ALA A 313 -7.80 -15.36 4.54
N LEU A 314 -8.09 -16.65 4.79
CA LEU A 314 -9.05 -17.41 3.98
C LEU A 314 -10.43 -16.74 4.00
N ILE A 315 -10.94 -16.41 5.19
CA ILE A 315 -12.24 -15.73 5.35
C ILE A 315 -12.19 -14.36 4.64
N GLY A 316 -11.10 -13.60 4.79
CA GLY A 316 -10.90 -12.32 4.12
C GLY A 316 -11.00 -12.43 2.60
N LEU A 317 -10.28 -13.38 1.99
CA LEU A 317 -10.31 -13.60 0.53
C LEU A 317 -11.71 -13.98 0.02
N VAL A 318 -12.43 -14.83 0.77
CA VAL A 318 -13.80 -15.23 0.41
C VAL A 318 -14.75 -14.02 0.48
N ILE A 319 -14.67 -13.22 1.53
CA ILE A 319 -15.51 -12.02 1.66
C ILE A 319 -15.20 -11.00 0.57
N ILE A 320 -13.92 -10.76 0.23
CA ILE A 320 -13.53 -9.89 -0.90
C ILE A 320 -14.17 -10.40 -2.20
N GLY A 321 -14.08 -11.71 -2.48
CA GLY A 321 -14.72 -12.30 -3.66
C GLY A 321 -16.22 -12.02 -3.72
N ILE A 322 -16.94 -12.17 -2.60
CA ILE A 322 -18.38 -11.88 -2.51
C ILE A 322 -18.66 -10.39 -2.74
N CYS A 323 -17.84 -9.50 -2.14
CA CYS A 323 -17.98 -8.06 -2.32
C CYS A 323 -17.78 -7.63 -3.78
N LEU A 324 -16.78 -8.19 -4.45
CA LEU A 324 -16.50 -7.93 -5.87
C LEU A 324 -17.64 -8.39 -6.79
N LEU A 325 -18.37 -9.46 -6.44
CA LEU A 325 -19.58 -9.87 -7.15
C LEU A 325 -20.75 -8.91 -6.88
N ALA A 326 -20.82 -8.30 -5.70
CA ALA A 326 -21.93 -7.43 -5.30
C ALA A 326 -21.79 -6.00 -5.85
N ILE A 327 -20.56 -5.46 -5.98
CA ILE A 327 -20.31 -4.08 -6.41
C ILE A 327 -20.97 -3.74 -7.76
N PRO A 328 -20.87 -4.55 -8.82
CA PRO A 328 -21.51 -4.22 -10.10
C PRO A 328 -23.05 -4.19 -10.07
N SER A 329 -23.66 -4.76 -9.03
CA SER A 329 -25.12 -4.75 -8.84
C SER A 329 -25.61 -3.49 -8.16
N ALA A 330 -24.74 -2.62 -7.67
CA ALA A 330 -25.10 -1.36 -7.04
C ALA A 330 -25.68 -0.38 -8.07
N ARG A 331 -26.74 0.34 -7.67
CA ARG A 331 -27.42 1.36 -8.47
C ARG A 331 -27.32 2.77 -7.89
N SER A 332 -26.59 2.91 -6.78
CA SER A 332 -26.39 4.18 -6.08
C SER A 332 -25.18 4.07 -5.16
N VAL A 333 -24.66 5.21 -4.69
CA VAL A 333 -23.58 5.26 -3.69
C VAL A 333 -23.96 4.50 -2.41
N GLY A 334 -25.24 4.59 -2.00
CA GLY A 334 -25.77 3.82 -0.86
C GLY A 334 -25.64 2.30 -1.02
N GLY A 335 -25.79 1.78 -2.24
CA GLY A 335 -25.58 0.36 -2.55
C GLY A 335 -24.13 -0.11 -2.47
N LEU A 336 -23.16 0.81 -2.57
CA LEU A 336 -21.73 0.52 -2.44
C LEU A 336 -21.23 0.50 -1.00
N ILE A 337 -21.98 1.06 -0.04
CA ILE A 337 -21.53 1.19 1.36
C ILE A 337 -21.17 -0.17 1.96
N ILE A 338 -22.08 -1.13 1.88
CA ILE A 338 -21.90 -2.45 2.50
C ILE A 338 -20.79 -3.24 1.79
N PRO A 339 -20.78 -3.41 0.46
CA PRO A 339 -19.68 -4.12 -0.21
C PRO A 339 -18.31 -3.48 0.05
N ASN A 340 -18.18 -2.16 -0.04
CA ASN A 340 -16.92 -1.48 0.22
C ASN A 340 -16.47 -1.58 1.68
N PHE A 341 -17.42 -1.49 2.64
CA PHE A 341 -17.11 -1.69 4.05
C PHE A 341 -16.60 -3.11 4.32
N CYS A 342 -17.29 -4.13 3.83
CA CYS A 342 -16.87 -5.51 4.00
C CYS A 342 -15.54 -5.80 3.29
N MET A 343 -15.31 -5.21 2.12
CA MET A 343 -14.05 -5.35 1.38
C MET A 343 -12.88 -4.73 2.16
N GLY A 344 -13.01 -3.48 2.62
CA GLY A 344 -11.94 -2.84 3.41
C GLY A 344 -11.63 -3.59 4.70
N LEU A 345 -12.65 -4.06 5.43
CA LEU A 345 -12.48 -4.90 6.62
C LEU A 345 -11.68 -6.16 6.30
N SER A 346 -12.01 -6.83 5.19
CA SER A 346 -11.38 -8.08 4.79
C SER A 346 -9.96 -7.89 4.30
N ILE A 347 -9.65 -6.79 3.61
CA ILE A 347 -8.26 -6.43 3.26
C ILE A 347 -7.46 -6.23 4.56
N GLY A 348 -8.02 -5.51 5.54
CA GLY A 348 -7.40 -5.34 6.85
C GLY A 348 -7.16 -6.67 7.59
N MET A 349 -8.08 -7.64 7.47
CA MET A 349 -7.90 -9.00 7.99
C MET A 349 -6.71 -9.71 7.33
N ILE A 350 -6.58 -9.62 6.02
CA ILE A 350 -5.50 -10.29 5.27
C ILE A 350 -4.16 -9.65 5.61
N ASP A 351 -4.04 -8.34 5.51
CA ASP A 351 -2.77 -7.64 5.70
C ASP A 351 -2.26 -7.80 7.14
N SER A 352 -3.12 -7.59 8.14
CA SER A 352 -2.76 -7.76 9.56
C SER A 352 -2.47 -9.20 9.96
N SER A 353 -2.88 -10.18 9.15
CA SER A 353 -2.56 -11.60 9.37
C SER A 353 -1.28 -12.00 8.64
N MET A 354 -1.12 -11.58 7.38
CA MET A 354 -0.04 -12.05 6.51
C MET A 354 1.29 -11.35 6.79
N PHE A 355 1.31 -10.04 7.08
CA PHE A 355 2.56 -9.34 7.41
C PHE A 355 3.27 -9.95 8.64
N PRO A 356 2.60 -10.17 9.79
CA PRO A 356 3.24 -10.87 10.91
C PRO A 356 3.56 -12.34 10.61
N LEU A 357 2.74 -13.03 9.79
CA LEU A 357 3.01 -14.41 9.39
C LEU A 357 4.30 -14.52 8.57
N MET A 358 4.60 -13.55 7.71
CA MET A 358 5.86 -13.52 6.95
C MET A 358 7.06 -13.49 7.90
N GLY A 359 7.01 -12.67 8.96
CA GLY A 359 8.04 -12.65 10.01
C GLY A 359 8.15 -13.98 10.75
N TYR A 360 7.03 -14.59 11.13
CA TYR A 360 6.98 -15.89 11.77
C TYR A 360 7.57 -17.02 10.89
N LEU A 361 7.30 -17.01 9.59
CA LEU A 361 7.86 -17.98 8.66
C LEU A 361 9.39 -17.89 8.58
N VAL A 362 9.95 -16.67 8.64
CA VAL A 362 11.40 -16.49 8.70
C VAL A 362 11.96 -17.05 10.00
N ASP A 363 11.31 -16.81 11.13
CA ASP A 363 11.76 -17.29 12.44
C ASP A 363 11.84 -18.83 12.51
N ILE A 364 10.90 -19.54 11.89
CA ILE A 364 10.85 -21.01 11.96
C ILE A 364 11.55 -21.73 10.81
N ARG A 365 11.83 -21.07 9.68
CA ARG A 365 12.31 -21.69 8.45
C ARG A 365 13.63 -21.13 7.94
N HIS A 366 13.99 -19.91 8.35
CA HIS A 366 15.14 -19.17 7.86
C HIS A 366 15.91 -18.50 8.99
N VAL A 367 16.93 -17.72 8.64
CA VAL A 367 17.64 -16.88 9.62
C VAL A 367 16.76 -15.70 9.99
N GLY A 368 16.54 -15.44 11.28
CA GLY A 368 15.63 -14.42 11.83
C GLY A 368 16.09 -12.98 11.57
N VAL A 369 16.30 -12.60 10.31
CA VAL A 369 16.61 -11.26 9.86
C VAL A 369 15.51 -10.79 8.90
N TYR A 370 14.89 -9.67 9.23
CA TYR A 370 13.56 -9.33 8.70
C TYR A 370 13.56 -8.42 7.47
N GLY A 371 14.68 -7.80 7.10
CA GLY A 371 14.71 -6.81 6.00
C GLY A 371 14.22 -7.37 4.67
N SER A 372 14.76 -8.51 4.24
CA SER A 372 14.39 -9.12 2.95
C SER A 372 12.94 -9.62 2.92
N ILE A 373 12.41 -10.13 4.04
CA ILE A 373 11.04 -10.63 4.08
C ILE A 373 10.01 -9.51 4.05
N TYR A 374 10.24 -8.39 4.76
CA TYR A 374 9.32 -7.26 4.71
C TYR A 374 9.45 -6.47 3.40
N ALA A 375 10.61 -6.44 2.77
CA ALA A 375 10.73 -5.97 1.39
C ALA A 375 9.89 -6.80 0.41
N MET A 376 9.82 -8.13 0.63
CA MET A 376 8.99 -9.01 -0.17
C MET A 376 7.49 -8.83 0.13
N SER A 377 7.11 -8.61 1.38
CA SER A 377 5.72 -8.30 1.77
C SER A 377 5.25 -6.99 1.15
N ASP A 378 6.09 -5.95 1.23
CA ASP A 378 5.82 -4.64 0.63
C ASP A 378 5.80 -4.71 -0.91
N ALA A 379 6.69 -5.51 -1.52
CA ALA A 379 6.66 -5.78 -2.96
C ALA A 379 5.37 -6.49 -3.39
N ALA A 380 4.87 -7.44 -2.63
CA ALA A 380 3.60 -8.12 -2.89
C ALA A 380 2.40 -7.16 -2.82
N PHE A 381 2.40 -6.25 -1.85
CA PHE A 381 1.43 -5.17 -1.74
C PHE A 381 1.50 -4.23 -2.96
N CYS A 382 2.69 -3.73 -3.29
CA CYS A 382 2.91 -2.84 -4.43
C CYS A 382 2.57 -3.48 -5.77
N PHE A 383 2.74 -4.79 -5.90
CA PHE A 383 2.40 -5.52 -7.13
C PHE A 383 0.90 -5.42 -7.44
N ALA A 384 0.03 -5.55 -6.44
CA ALA A 384 -1.41 -5.35 -6.60
C ALA A 384 -1.75 -3.94 -7.09
N PHE A 385 -1.19 -2.91 -6.45
CA PHE A 385 -1.41 -1.51 -6.81
C PHE A 385 -0.69 -1.07 -8.11
N THR A 386 0.27 -1.86 -8.59
CA THR A 386 0.85 -1.67 -9.93
C THR A 386 -0.07 -2.26 -10.99
N LEU A 387 -0.55 -3.50 -10.80
CA LEU A 387 -1.42 -4.15 -11.78
C LEU A 387 -2.73 -3.38 -12.00
N GLY A 388 -3.30 -2.81 -10.91
CA GLY A 388 -4.57 -2.09 -10.96
C GLY A 388 -4.62 -1.03 -12.06
N PRO A 389 -3.86 0.06 -11.95
CA PRO A 389 -3.87 1.15 -12.93
C PRO A 389 -3.47 0.74 -14.34
N PHE A 390 -2.54 -0.22 -14.49
CA PHE A 390 -2.09 -0.66 -15.83
C PHE A 390 -3.11 -1.52 -16.56
N PHE A 391 -3.86 -2.36 -15.84
CA PHE A 391 -4.75 -3.35 -16.48
C PHE A 391 -6.23 -3.02 -16.37
N SER A 392 -6.66 -2.20 -15.38
CA SER A 392 -8.08 -1.87 -15.21
C SER A 392 -8.69 -1.20 -16.45
N GLY A 393 -8.02 -0.19 -17.02
CA GLY A 393 -8.49 0.52 -18.20
C GLY A 393 -8.72 -0.40 -19.41
N PRO A 394 -7.71 -1.14 -19.87
CA PRO A 394 -7.88 -2.12 -20.96
C PRO A 394 -8.93 -3.19 -20.68
N LEU A 395 -9.03 -3.69 -19.46
CA LEU A 395 -10.02 -4.70 -19.11
C LEU A 395 -11.45 -4.14 -19.12
N VAL A 396 -11.65 -2.95 -18.55
CA VAL A 396 -12.97 -2.28 -18.57
C VAL A 396 -13.39 -1.94 -19.99
N ARG A 397 -12.46 -1.45 -20.83
CA ARG A 397 -12.75 -1.11 -22.23
C ARG A 397 -13.16 -2.33 -23.07
N ASN A 398 -12.49 -3.48 -22.89
CA ASN A 398 -12.73 -4.66 -23.74
C ASN A 398 -13.86 -5.56 -23.20
N PHE A 399 -14.02 -5.66 -21.89
CA PHE A 399 -14.92 -6.63 -21.26
C PHE A 399 -15.98 -6.00 -20.34
N GLY A 400 -15.88 -4.69 -20.08
CA GLY A 400 -16.75 -3.97 -19.17
C GLY A 400 -16.37 -4.11 -17.69
N PHE A 401 -16.76 -3.12 -16.89
CA PHE A 401 -16.49 -3.07 -15.45
C PHE A 401 -17.01 -4.30 -14.67
N PRO A 402 -18.28 -4.80 -14.88
CA PRO A 402 -18.76 -5.97 -14.18
C PRO A 402 -17.93 -7.22 -14.42
N THR A 403 -17.53 -7.48 -15.67
CA THR A 403 -16.74 -8.67 -16.03
C THR A 403 -15.37 -8.64 -15.39
N MET A 404 -14.73 -7.47 -15.33
CA MET A 404 -13.45 -7.29 -14.62
C MET A 404 -13.60 -7.65 -13.13
N MET A 405 -14.65 -7.15 -12.46
CA MET A 405 -14.91 -7.45 -11.04
C MET A 405 -15.16 -8.94 -10.81
N TYR A 406 -15.93 -9.59 -11.68
CA TYR A 406 -16.20 -11.04 -11.59
C TYR A 406 -14.92 -11.86 -11.78
N LEU A 407 -14.05 -11.48 -12.72
CA LEU A 407 -12.76 -12.15 -12.92
C LEU A 407 -11.90 -12.11 -11.65
N ILE A 408 -11.80 -10.94 -11.01
CA ILE A 408 -11.01 -10.78 -9.79
C ILE A 408 -11.65 -11.56 -8.63
N ALA A 409 -12.98 -11.59 -8.54
CA ALA A 409 -13.70 -12.40 -7.56
C ALA A 409 -13.36 -13.90 -7.71
N VAL A 410 -13.34 -14.42 -8.93
CA VAL A 410 -12.96 -15.82 -9.21
C VAL A 410 -11.50 -16.07 -8.78
N ILE A 411 -10.59 -15.15 -9.06
CA ILE A 411 -9.18 -15.28 -8.62
C ILE A 411 -9.10 -15.36 -7.08
N ASN A 412 -9.85 -14.52 -6.35
CA ASN A 412 -9.91 -14.58 -4.88
C ASN A 412 -10.42 -15.94 -4.37
N PHE A 413 -11.52 -16.46 -4.95
CA PHE A 413 -12.06 -17.76 -4.57
C PHE A 413 -11.13 -18.93 -4.90
N LEU A 414 -10.41 -18.89 -6.03
CA LEU A 414 -9.43 -19.90 -6.39
C LEU A 414 -8.19 -19.86 -5.51
N TYR A 415 -7.82 -18.67 -5.03
CA TYR A 415 -6.65 -18.50 -4.16
C TYR A 415 -6.94 -18.86 -2.69
N ALA A 416 -8.16 -18.62 -2.21
CA ALA A 416 -8.53 -18.84 -0.81
C ALA A 416 -8.18 -20.24 -0.27
N PRO A 417 -8.38 -21.37 -0.98
CA PRO A 417 -8.00 -22.69 -0.50
C PRO A 417 -6.51 -22.87 -0.23
N LEU A 418 -5.64 -22.10 -0.90
CA LEU A 418 -4.19 -22.17 -0.65
C LEU A 418 -3.80 -21.79 0.78
N MET A 419 -4.66 -21.01 1.47
CA MET A 419 -4.45 -20.66 2.87
C MET A 419 -4.38 -21.88 3.80
N PHE A 420 -4.98 -23.00 3.43
CA PHE A 420 -4.87 -24.25 4.21
C PHE A 420 -3.42 -24.72 4.37
N PHE A 421 -2.57 -24.49 3.40
CA PHE A 421 -1.15 -24.84 3.50
C PHE A 421 -0.43 -24.05 4.59
N LEU A 422 -0.91 -22.85 4.93
CA LEU A 422 -0.34 -22.00 5.98
C LEU A 422 -0.81 -22.37 7.40
N LYS A 423 -1.67 -23.39 7.55
CA LYS A 423 -2.20 -23.82 8.85
C LYS A 423 -1.08 -24.30 9.80
N ASN A 424 -0.20 -25.14 9.31
CA ASN A 424 0.90 -25.72 10.09
C ASN A 424 2.17 -25.81 9.21
N PRO A 425 2.85 -24.69 8.96
CA PRO A 425 4.07 -24.74 8.16
C PRO A 425 5.16 -25.51 8.91
N PRO A 426 5.83 -26.49 8.27
CA PRO A 426 6.89 -27.25 8.92
C PRO A 426 8.08 -26.35 9.22
N ALA A 427 8.62 -26.44 10.44
CA ALA A 427 9.87 -25.80 10.78
C ALA A 427 11.03 -26.51 10.05
N LEU A 428 11.89 -25.73 9.40
CA LEU A 428 13.17 -26.27 8.93
C LEU A 428 14.11 -26.28 10.12
N ASN A 429 14.55 -27.47 10.58
CA ASN A 429 15.51 -27.61 11.66
C ASN A 429 16.93 -27.19 11.19
N ILE A 430 17.11 -25.91 10.95
CA ILE A 430 18.41 -25.32 10.60
C ILE A 430 19.43 -25.57 11.73
N LEU A 431 18.97 -25.66 12.98
CA LEU A 431 19.83 -26.03 14.13
C LEU A 431 20.45 -27.42 13.95
N ASN A 432 19.73 -28.38 13.41
CA ASN A 432 20.30 -29.71 13.18
C ASN A 432 21.33 -29.73 12.03
N GLU A 433 21.13 -28.97 10.97
CA GLU A 433 22.13 -28.82 9.92
C GLU A 433 23.38 -28.05 10.41
N VAL A 434 23.19 -26.95 11.15
CA VAL A 434 24.31 -26.18 11.72
C VAL A 434 25.07 -27.03 12.77
N ILE A 435 24.39 -27.82 13.58
CA ILE A 435 25.02 -28.72 14.54
C ILE A 435 25.77 -29.84 13.79
N ILE A 436 25.18 -30.43 12.76
CA ILE A 436 25.84 -31.45 11.92
C ILE A 436 27.06 -30.86 11.20
N TYR A 437 26.94 -29.65 10.61
CA TYR A 437 28.08 -28.96 9.99
C TYR A 437 29.17 -28.57 11.01
N SER A 438 28.80 -28.07 12.18
CA SER A 438 29.76 -27.74 13.24
C SER A 438 30.42 -28.97 13.82
N LEU A 439 29.70 -30.08 13.99
CA LEU A 439 30.27 -31.38 14.40
C LEU A 439 31.18 -31.94 13.31
N PHE A 440 30.78 -31.85 12.04
CA PHE A 440 31.61 -32.30 10.90
C PHE A 440 32.89 -31.46 10.77
N PHE A 441 32.81 -30.16 11.00
CA PHE A 441 33.98 -29.25 11.01
C PHE A 441 34.86 -29.50 12.23
N PHE A 442 34.31 -29.79 13.38
CA PHE A 442 35.03 -30.15 14.60
C PHE A 442 35.73 -31.50 14.46
N PHE A 443 35.07 -32.50 13.90
CA PHE A 443 35.70 -33.82 13.65
C PHE A 443 36.79 -33.78 12.58
N ASN A 444 36.65 -32.98 11.53
CA ASN A 444 37.68 -32.84 10.51
C ASN A 444 38.94 -32.05 10.99
N ASN A 445 38.75 -31.10 11.94
CA ASN A 445 39.88 -30.34 12.51
C ASN A 445 40.54 -31.02 13.72
N THR A 446 39.97 -32.08 14.26
CA THR A 446 40.59 -32.87 15.36
C THR A 446 41.31 -34.13 14.88
N LEU A 447 41.27 -34.45 13.58
CA LEU A 447 41.90 -35.60 12.95
C LEU A 447 43.10 -35.22 12.04
N VAL A 448 43.56 -33.97 12.09
CA VAL A 448 44.81 -33.47 11.55
C VAL A 448 45.67 -32.97 12.73
#